data_9ef6f4c43833eb66cf904dc3f8c78211
#
_entry.id   9ef6f4c43833eb66cf904dc3f8c78211
#
_cell.length_a   1.000
_cell.length_b   1.000
_cell.length_c   1.000
_cell.angle_alpha   90.00
_cell.angle_beta   90.00
_cell.angle_gamma   90.00
#
_symmetry.space_group_name_H-M   'P 1'
#
loop_
_entity.id
_entity.type
_entity.pdbx_description
1 polymer ?
#
loop_
_entity_poly.entity_id
_entity_poly.type
_entity_poly.pdbx_seq_one_letter_code
_entity_poly.pdbx_strand_id
1 'polypeptide(L)'
;MRLIVIFVLSATLADGLLAGGDVDRWLVGMPAWQAVGVAGWANYSRLADLGNGFVLYPILAIGGTLLSLAAAMTFMRQAKHERFVTIPIYAAAALGVAGLLVTFKAAPFMLSLGHIGNEDVASLQHAFDGFRLWGGVRTVLQTLAFGANLWSLAVIEKHQSAG
;
A
#
# COMPACT_ATOMS: atom_id res chain seq x y z
N MET A 1 -15.16 -17.30 12.72
CA MET A 1 -15.67 -16.15 11.91
C MET A 1 -15.34 -14.79 12.54
N ARG A 2 -15.68 -14.48 13.80
CA ARG A 2 -15.45 -13.12 14.39
C ARG A 2 -14.01 -12.63 14.27
N LEU A 3 -13.00 -13.48 14.54
CA LEU A 3 -11.59 -13.08 14.46
C LEU A 3 -11.15 -12.73 13.04
N ILE A 4 -11.64 -13.47 12.03
CA ILE A 4 -11.36 -13.16 10.61
C ILE A 4 -11.93 -11.80 10.24
N VAL A 5 -13.18 -11.51 10.64
CA VAL A 5 -13.82 -10.21 10.39
C VAL A 5 -13.00 -9.08 11.00
N ILE A 6 -12.52 -9.24 12.23
CA ILE A 6 -11.66 -8.23 12.89
C ILE A 6 -10.38 -8.00 12.09
N PHE A 7 -9.69 -9.06 11.68
CA PHE A 7 -8.46 -8.92 10.89
C PHE A 7 -8.71 -8.28 9.53
N VAL A 8 -9.75 -8.73 8.79
CA VAL A 8 -10.07 -8.15 7.47
C VAL A 8 -10.50 -6.69 7.62
N LEU A 9 -11.31 -6.35 8.62
CA LEU A 9 -11.74 -4.97 8.85
C LEU A 9 -10.54 -4.06 9.18
N SER A 10 -9.65 -4.51 10.06
CA SER A 10 -8.45 -3.76 10.42
C SER A 10 -7.50 -3.62 9.24
N ALA A 11 -7.32 -4.67 8.42
CA ALA A 11 -6.56 -4.62 7.18
C ALA A 11 -7.19 -3.63 6.19
N THR A 12 -8.51 -3.67 6.02
CA THR A 12 -9.25 -2.74 5.14
C THR A 12 -9.01 -1.29 5.53
N LEU A 13 -9.02 -0.97 6.84
CA LEU A 13 -8.75 0.39 7.32
C LEU A 13 -7.31 0.82 7.01
N ALA A 14 -6.33 -0.02 7.32
CA ALA A 14 -4.92 0.28 7.06
C ALA A 14 -4.63 0.44 5.56
N ASP A 15 -5.10 -0.50 4.74
CA ASP A 15 -4.92 -0.49 3.30
C ASP A 15 -5.71 0.64 2.63
N GLY A 16 -6.89 1.00 3.15
CA GLY A 16 -7.67 2.13 2.65
C GLY A 16 -6.98 3.47 2.86
N LEU A 17 -6.41 3.69 4.05
CA LEU A 17 -5.61 4.89 4.34
C LEU A 17 -4.37 4.96 3.44
N LEU A 18 -3.68 3.85 3.26
CA LEU A 18 -2.48 3.79 2.43
C LEU A 18 -2.83 3.97 0.95
N ALA A 19 -3.84 3.26 0.44
CA ALA A 19 -4.30 3.35 -0.95
C ALA A 19 -4.80 4.77 -1.28
N GLY A 20 -5.56 5.38 -0.38
CA GLY A 20 -6.02 6.76 -0.53
C GLY A 20 -4.86 7.75 -0.65
N GLY A 21 -3.87 7.64 0.23
CA GLY A 21 -2.65 8.46 0.16
C GLY A 21 -1.81 8.22 -1.10
N ASP A 22 -1.70 6.97 -1.54
CA ASP A 22 -0.98 6.63 -2.77
C ASP A 22 -1.70 7.14 -4.03
N VAL A 23 -3.04 7.04 -4.08
CA VAL A 23 -3.87 7.57 -5.18
C VAL A 23 -3.79 9.10 -5.23
N ASP A 24 -3.92 9.79 -4.08
CA ASP A 24 -3.74 11.24 -4.00
C ASP A 24 -2.36 11.65 -4.51
N ARG A 25 -1.32 10.99 -4.03
CA ARG A 25 0.06 11.24 -4.46
C ARG A 25 0.23 11.05 -5.96
N TRP A 26 -0.40 10.03 -6.55
CA TRP A 26 -0.30 9.73 -7.97
C TRP A 26 -1.09 10.71 -8.84
N LEU A 27 -2.33 11.01 -8.46
CA LEU A 27 -3.24 11.84 -9.28
C LEU A 27 -3.05 13.34 -9.05
N VAL A 28 -2.71 13.76 -7.84
CA VAL A 28 -2.60 15.18 -7.45
C VAL A 28 -1.14 15.57 -7.25
N GLY A 29 -0.40 14.85 -6.44
CA GLY A 29 0.98 15.17 -6.09
C GLY A 29 1.92 15.06 -7.28
N MET A 30 1.85 13.98 -8.07
CA MET A 30 2.81 13.73 -9.15
C MET A 30 2.78 14.82 -10.24
N PRO A 31 1.62 15.26 -10.76
CA PRO A 31 1.56 16.41 -11.69
C PRO A 31 2.11 17.70 -11.08
N ALA A 32 1.80 17.98 -9.81
CA ALA A 32 2.29 19.17 -9.13
C ALA A 32 3.83 19.14 -8.98
N TRP A 33 4.41 18.00 -8.62
CA TRP A 33 5.85 17.84 -8.50
C TRP A 33 6.57 17.95 -9.85
N GLN A 34 5.97 17.46 -10.93
CA GLN A 34 6.48 17.69 -12.28
C GLN A 34 6.52 19.17 -12.64
N ALA A 35 5.53 19.95 -12.20
CA ALA A 35 5.45 21.39 -12.46
C ALA A 35 6.48 22.20 -11.65
N VAL A 36 6.74 21.84 -10.39
CA VAL A 36 7.72 22.55 -9.52
C VAL A 36 9.17 22.06 -9.74
N GLY A 37 9.34 20.98 -10.48
CA GLY A 37 10.64 20.39 -10.79
C GLY A 37 11.20 19.49 -9.68
N VAL A 38 12.26 18.72 -10.02
CA VAL A 38 12.80 17.67 -9.15
C VAL A 38 13.40 18.19 -7.85
N ALA A 39 13.95 19.40 -7.83
CA ALA A 39 14.44 20.02 -6.60
C ALA A 39 13.29 20.38 -5.65
N GLY A 40 12.17 20.88 -6.19
CA GLY A 40 10.96 21.14 -5.42
C GLY A 40 10.35 19.87 -4.84
N TRP A 41 10.25 18.81 -5.65
CA TRP A 41 9.84 17.49 -5.17
C TRP A 41 10.77 16.95 -4.07
N ALA A 42 12.09 17.05 -4.26
CA ALA A 42 13.05 16.55 -3.28
C ALA A 42 12.93 17.28 -1.94
N ASN A 43 12.79 18.61 -1.97
CA ASN A 43 12.61 19.42 -0.75
C ASN A 43 11.33 19.05 -0.01
N TYR A 44 10.22 18.86 -0.71
CA TYR A 44 8.97 18.41 -0.12
C TYR A 44 9.12 17.00 0.48
N SER A 45 9.68 16.05 -0.27
CA SER A 45 9.79 14.65 0.14
C SER A 45 10.74 14.46 1.34
N ARG A 46 11.80 15.26 1.45
CA ARG A 46 12.67 15.26 2.65
C ARG A 46 11.90 15.63 3.90
N LEU A 47 10.98 16.58 3.80
CA LEU A 47 10.18 17.03 4.96
C LEU A 47 8.99 16.11 5.23
N ALA A 48 8.30 15.65 4.20
CA ALA A 48 7.08 14.85 4.32
C ALA A 48 7.40 13.35 4.39
N ASP A 49 8.01 12.80 3.34
CA ASP A 49 8.20 11.35 3.19
C ASP A 49 9.32 10.80 4.07
N LEU A 50 10.45 11.52 4.18
CA LEU A 50 11.55 11.17 5.08
C LEU A 50 11.35 11.73 6.50
N GLY A 51 10.36 12.60 6.70
CA GLY A 51 9.88 13.03 8.01
C GLY A 51 8.85 12.06 8.58
N ASN A 52 7.66 12.55 8.87
CA ASN A 52 6.58 11.74 9.45
C ASN A 52 6.14 10.56 8.57
N GLY A 53 6.25 10.71 7.24
CA GLY A 53 5.95 9.65 6.28
C GLY A 53 6.82 8.41 6.46
N PHE A 54 8.06 8.58 6.91
CA PHE A 54 9.00 7.48 7.17
C PHE A 54 8.51 6.51 8.26
N VAL A 55 7.65 6.97 9.15
CA VAL A 55 7.04 6.14 10.20
C VAL A 55 5.65 5.66 9.77
N LEU A 56 4.82 6.59 9.28
CA LEU A 56 3.41 6.30 8.99
C LEU A 56 3.23 5.26 7.88
N TYR A 57 3.91 5.45 6.74
CA TYR A 57 3.70 4.57 5.58
C TYR A 57 4.15 3.13 5.82
N PRO A 58 5.32 2.84 6.44
CA PRO A 58 5.68 1.48 6.81
C PRO A 58 4.72 0.84 7.81
N ILE A 59 4.22 1.58 8.80
CA ILE A 59 3.24 1.05 9.76
C ILE A 59 1.97 0.60 9.04
N LEU A 60 1.43 1.43 8.14
CA LEU A 60 0.23 1.09 7.38
C LEU A 60 0.49 -0.07 6.41
N ALA A 61 1.59 -0.04 5.66
CA ALA A 61 1.90 -1.05 4.65
C ALA A 61 2.19 -2.43 5.27
N ILE A 62 3.06 -2.47 6.28
CA ILE A 62 3.43 -3.71 6.97
C ILE A 62 2.24 -4.19 7.81
N GLY A 63 1.61 -3.29 8.57
CA GLY A 63 0.47 -3.59 9.42
C GLY A 63 -0.71 -4.15 8.63
N GLY A 64 -1.12 -3.49 7.54
CA GLY A 64 -2.18 -3.95 6.64
C GLY A 64 -1.87 -5.33 6.05
N THR A 65 -0.65 -5.52 5.54
CA THR A 65 -0.23 -6.81 4.99
C THR A 65 -0.24 -7.92 6.05
N LEU A 66 0.28 -7.67 7.26
CA LEU A 66 0.28 -8.66 8.34
C LEU A 66 -1.14 -9.03 8.78
N LEU A 67 -2.05 -8.06 8.83
CA LEU A 67 -3.46 -8.30 9.15
C LEU A 67 -4.15 -9.13 8.06
N SER A 68 -3.89 -8.87 6.78
CA SER A 68 -4.41 -9.66 5.67
C SER A 68 -3.86 -11.09 5.69
N LEU A 69 -2.57 -11.27 6.01
CA LEU A 69 -1.96 -12.59 6.20
C LEU A 69 -2.56 -13.32 7.41
N ALA A 70 -2.79 -12.62 8.53
CA ALA A 70 -3.42 -13.19 9.72
C ALA A 70 -4.86 -13.64 9.42
N ALA A 71 -5.61 -12.86 8.63
CA ALA A 71 -6.93 -13.24 8.15
C ALA A 71 -6.87 -14.51 7.30
N ALA A 72 -5.94 -14.59 6.33
CA ALA A 72 -5.75 -15.74 5.47
C ALA A 72 -5.36 -16.99 6.25
N MET A 73 -4.40 -16.87 7.18
CA MET A 73 -3.98 -17.98 8.05
C MET A 73 -5.10 -18.49 8.97
N THR A 74 -5.88 -17.55 9.52
CA THR A 74 -7.01 -17.90 10.40
C THR A 74 -8.09 -18.61 9.59
N PHE A 75 -8.35 -18.16 8.36
CA PHE A 75 -9.29 -18.79 7.44
C PHE A 75 -8.84 -20.21 7.03
N MET A 76 -7.55 -20.42 6.76
CA MET A 76 -6.98 -21.76 6.45
C MET A 76 -7.25 -22.82 7.51
N ARG A 77 -7.36 -22.41 8.77
CA ARG A 77 -7.60 -23.34 9.90
C ARG A 77 -9.07 -23.72 10.06
N GLN A 78 -9.98 -23.18 9.25
CA GLN A 78 -11.40 -23.54 9.30
C GLN A 78 -11.69 -24.78 8.45
N ALA A 79 -12.57 -25.67 8.93
CA ALA A 79 -12.84 -26.96 8.30
C ALA A 79 -13.62 -26.87 6.97
N LYS A 80 -14.29 -25.76 6.70
CA LYS A 80 -15.07 -25.55 5.46
C LYS A 80 -14.55 -24.32 4.72
N HIS A 81 -14.08 -24.54 3.49
CA HIS A 81 -13.56 -23.48 2.62
C HIS A 81 -14.49 -23.30 1.44
N GLU A 82 -15.29 -22.26 1.46
CA GLU A 82 -16.06 -21.86 0.28
C GLU A 82 -15.21 -20.99 -0.65
N ARG A 83 -15.13 -21.35 -1.92
CA ARG A 83 -14.28 -20.66 -2.91
C ARG A 83 -14.55 -19.16 -2.97
N PHE A 84 -15.81 -18.75 -2.86
CA PHE A 84 -16.19 -17.34 -2.92
C PHE A 84 -15.60 -16.50 -1.77
N VAL A 85 -15.41 -17.08 -0.58
CA VAL A 85 -14.76 -16.42 0.56
C VAL A 85 -13.24 -16.57 0.48
N THR A 86 -12.78 -17.69 -0.05
CA THR A 86 -11.36 -18.03 -0.17
C THR A 86 -10.61 -17.06 -1.09
N ILE A 87 -11.14 -16.80 -2.28
CA ILE A 87 -10.47 -16.00 -3.33
C ILE A 87 -10.12 -14.60 -2.84
N PRO A 88 -11.05 -13.77 -2.33
CA PRO A 88 -10.72 -12.39 -1.97
C PRO A 88 -9.76 -12.30 -0.77
N ILE A 89 -9.86 -13.19 0.22
CA ILE A 89 -8.95 -13.20 1.38
C ILE A 89 -7.51 -13.48 0.94
N TYR A 90 -7.29 -14.49 0.10
CA TYR A 90 -5.95 -14.80 -0.39
C TYR A 90 -5.44 -13.77 -1.40
N ALA A 91 -6.33 -13.20 -2.22
CA ALA A 91 -5.97 -12.13 -3.13
C ALA A 91 -5.49 -10.89 -2.36
N ALA A 92 -6.17 -10.48 -1.29
CA ALA A 92 -5.75 -9.37 -0.44
C ALA A 92 -4.36 -9.61 0.16
N ALA A 93 -4.12 -10.78 0.74
CA ALA A 93 -2.83 -11.14 1.31
C ALA A 93 -1.71 -11.16 0.26
N ALA A 94 -1.96 -11.76 -0.92
CA ALA A 94 -0.98 -11.82 -2.00
C ALA A 94 -0.65 -10.43 -2.56
N LEU A 95 -1.66 -9.58 -2.76
CA LEU A 95 -1.49 -8.20 -3.24
C LEU A 95 -0.75 -7.33 -2.21
N GLY A 96 -1.04 -7.48 -0.91
CA GLY A 96 -0.31 -6.81 0.16
C GLY A 96 1.18 -7.18 0.15
N VAL A 97 1.50 -8.48 0.06
CA VAL A 97 2.89 -8.96 -0.05
C VAL A 97 3.56 -8.41 -1.31
N ALA A 98 2.88 -8.46 -2.47
CA ALA A 98 3.41 -7.90 -3.70
C ALA A 98 3.68 -6.39 -3.58
N GLY A 99 2.78 -5.63 -2.94
CA GLY A 99 2.95 -4.20 -2.64
C GLY A 99 4.19 -3.92 -1.77
N LEU A 100 4.43 -4.75 -0.72
CA LEU A 100 5.64 -4.64 0.08
C LEU A 100 6.91 -4.93 -0.74
N LEU A 101 6.91 -5.95 -1.59
CA LEU A 101 8.06 -6.26 -2.48
C LEU A 101 8.36 -5.11 -3.43
N VAL A 102 7.33 -4.47 -3.99
CA VAL A 102 7.49 -3.27 -4.83
C VAL A 102 8.00 -2.08 -4.01
N THR A 103 7.57 -1.94 -2.75
CA THR A 103 8.08 -0.90 -1.85
C THR A 103 9.60 -1.02 -1.66
N PHE A 104 10.15 -2.22 -1.55
CA PHE A 104 11.62 -2.42 -1.49
C PHE A 104 12.33 -1.96 -2.76
N LYS A 105 11.64 -1.89 -3.91
CA LYS A 105 12.19 -1.31 -5.15
C LYS A 105 12.04 0.21 -5.20
N ALA A 106 10.96 0.76 -4.65
CA ALA A 106 10.70 2.19 -4.63
C ALA A 106 11.50 2.94 -3.54
N ALA A 107 11.67 2.32 -2.36
CA ALA A 107 12.27 2.95 -1.19
C ALA A 107 13.69 3.49 -1.43
N PRO A 108 14.62 2.79 -2.12
CA PRO A 108 15.96 3.32 -2.37
C PRO A 108 15.97 4.68 -3.07
N PHE A 109 15.05 4.92 -4.02
CA PHE A 109 14.93 6.20 -4.72
C PHE A 109 14.50 7.33 -3.80
N MET A 110 13.59 7.07 -2.87
CA MET A 110 13.18 8.04 -1.86
C MET A 110 14.28 8.28 -0.83
N LEU A 111 14.92 7.22 -0.33
CA LEU A 111 15.97 7.31 0.69
C LEU A 111 17.21 8.03 0.17
N SER A 112 17.54 7.92 -1.12
CA SER A 112 18.67 8.62 -1.72
C SER A 112 18.57 10.15 -1.60
N LEU A 113 17.37 10.70 -1.48
CA LEU A 113 17.16 12.15 -1.32
C LEU A 113 17.84 12.73 -0.06
N GLY A 114 18.09 11.90 0.95
CA GLY A 114 18.81 12.31 2.16
C GLY A 114 20.28 12.66 1.89
N HIS A 115 20.84 12.23 0.75
CA HIS A 115 22.26 12.37 0.41
C HIS A 115 22.52 13.15 -0.88
N ILE A 116 21.49 13.42 -1.70
CA ILE A 116 21.60 14.14 -2.97
C ILE A 116 21.37 15.64 -2.70
N GLY A 117 22.31 16.51 -3.12
CA GLY A 117 22.14 17.96 -3.06
C GLY A 117 21.16 18.48 -4.12
N ASN A 118 20.61 19.68 -3.91
CA ASN A 118 19.67 20.28 -4.86
C ASN A 118 20.34 20.70 -6.20
N GLU A 119 21.63 20.86 -6.20
CA GLU A 119 22.46 21.17 -7.37
C GLU A 119 22.67 19.96 -8.29
N ASP A 120 22.55 18.74 -7.77
CA ASP A 120 22.68 17.51 -8.57
C ASP A 120 21.33 17.11 -9.19
N VAL A 121 20.91 17.91 -10.16
CA VAL A 121 19.64 17.74 -10.88
C VAL A 121 19.55 16.38 -11.56
N ALA A 122 20.66 15.82 -12.06
CA ALA A 122 20.68 14.53 -12.75
C ALA A 122 20.35 13.37 -11.79
N SER A 123 20.96 13.34 -10.62
CA SER A 123 20.67 12.33 -9.60
C SER A 123 19.26 12.49 -9.03
N LEU A 124 18.78 13.73 -8.83
CA LEU A 124 17.41 13.99 -8.42
C LEU A 124 16.38 13.53 -9.47
N GLN A 125 16.67 13.74 -10.76
CA GLN A 125 15.79 13.26 -11.83
C GLN A 125 15.73 11.73 -11.86
N HIS A 126 16.87 11.07 -11.73
CA HIS A 126 16.91 9.59 -11.64
C HIS A 126 16.10 9.06 -10.46
N ALA A 127 16.24 9.68 -9.29
CA ALA A 127 15.47 9.34 -8.09
C ALA A 127 13.97 9.55 -8.30
N PHE A 128 13.58 10.68 -8.91
CA PHE A 128 12.18 10.98 -9.22
C PHE A 128 11.57 9.97 -10.19
N ASP A 129 12.26 9.64 -11.28
CA ASP A 129 11.75 8.71 -12.29
C ASP A 129 11.60 7.30 -11.74
N GLY A 130 12.56 6.84 -10.95
CA GLY A 130 12.48 5.56 -10.27
C GLY A 130 11.34 5.51 -9.24
N PHE A 131 11.20 6.55 -8.43
CA PHE A 131 10.10 6.68 -7.47
C PHE A 131 8.74 6.73 -8.18
N ARG A 132 8.62 7.49 -9.27
CA ARG A 132 7.39 7.56 -10.07
C ARG A 132 7.00 6.19 -10.63
N LEU A 133 7.95 5.47 -11.24
CA LEU A 133 7.67 4.16 -11.82
C LEU A 133 7.19 3.16 -10.76
N TRP A 134 8.01 2.92 -9.73
CA TRP A 134 7.71 1.92 -8.71
C TRP A 134 6.60 2.33 -7.76
N GLY A 135 6.48 3.64 -7.49
CA GLY A 135 5.35 4.21 -6.75
C GLY A 135 4.02 3.99 -7.47
N GLY A 136 3.98 4.16 -8.79
CA GLY A 136 2.79 3.88 -9.60
C GLY A 136 2.37 2.40 -9.54
N VAL A 137 3.32 1.47 -9.70
CA VAL A 137 3.05 0.04 -9.56
C VAL A 137 2.52 -0.27 -8.15
N ARG A 138 3.12 0.31 -7.11
CA ARG A 138 2.67 0.15 -5.73
C ARG A 138 1.25 0.67 -5.54
N THR A 139 0.93 1.85 -6.06
CA THR A 139 -0.43 2.44 -5.98
C THR A 139 -1.49 1.49 -6.53
N VAL A 140 -1.24 0.87 -7.68
CA VAL A 140 -2.17 -0.11 -8.27
C VAL A 140 -2.33 -1.33 -7.36
N LEU A 141 -1.22 -1.93 -6.91
CA LEU A 141 -1.28 -3.11 -6.05
C LEU A 141 -1.98 -2.83 -4.72
N GLN A 142 -1.71 -1.68 -4.12
CA GLN A 142 -2.32 -1.28 -2.84
C GLN A 142 -3.82 -1.01 -2.98
N THR A 143 -4.24 -0.36 -4.07
CA THR A 143 -5.66 -0.13 -4.38
C THR A 143 -6.40 -1.45 -4.60
N LEU A 144 -5.77 -2.39 -5.32
CA LEU A 144 -6.34 -3.72 -5.51
C LEU A 144 -6.40 -4.52 -4.21
N ALA A 145 -5.39 -4.43 -3.32
CA ALA A 145 -5.41 -5.06 -2.01
C ALA A 145 -6.56 -4.54 -1.14
N PHE A 146 -6.73 -3.22 -1.10
CA PHE A 146 -7.87 -2.59 -0.44
C PHE A 146 -9.21 -3.08 -1.01
N GLY A 147 -9.37 -3.11 -2.33
CA GLY A 147 -10.57 -3.63 -3.00
C GLY A 147 -10.84 -5.11 -2.67
N ALA A 148 -9.79 -5.94 -2.62
CA ALA A 148 -9.90 -7.35 -2.24
C ALA A 148 -10.33 -7.54 -0.77
N ASN A 149 -9.84 -6.70 0.14
CA ASN A 149 -10.28 -6.69 1.54
C ASN A 149 -11.75 -6.25 1.68
N LEU A 150 -12.20 -5.22 0.95
CA LEU A 150 -13.62 -4.83 0.88
C LEU A 150 -14.49 -5.97 0.34
N TRP A 151 -14.04 -6.62 -0.73
CA TRP A 151 -14.75 -7.78 -1.29
C TRP A 151 -14.83 -8.91 -0.26
N SER A 152 -13.75 -9.18 0.49
CA SER A 152 -13.74 -10.17 1.57
C SER A 152 -14.82 -9.90 2.62
N LEU A 153 -14.96 -8.63 3.07
CA LEU A 153 -15.99 -8.24 4.02
C LEU A 153 -17.40 -8.48 3.48
N ALA A 154 -17.67 -8.05 2.25
CA ALA A 154 -18.99 -8.19 1.62
C ALA A 154 -19.42 -9.67 1.47
N VAL A 155 -18.47 -10.55 1.12
CA VAL A 155 -18.76 -11.98 0.96
C VAL A 155 -18.94 -12.67 2.31
N ILE A 156 -18.16 -12.30 3.32
CA ILE A 156 -18.30 -12.85 4.67
C ILE A 156 -19.66 -12.47 5.27
N GLU A 157 -20.07 -11.20 5.12
CA GLU A 157 -21.36 -10.71 5.61
C GLU A 157 -22.53 -11.47 4.95
N LYS A 158 -22.51 -11.58 3.62
CA LYS A 158 -23.54 -12.32 2.87
C LYS A 158 -23.66 -13.76 3.33
N HIS A 159 -22.54 -14.40 3.63
CA HIS A 159 -22.53 -15.80 4.09
C HIS A 159 -23.10 -15.96 5.50
N GLN A 160 -22.85 -14.98 6.38
CA GLN A 160 -23.43 -14.99 7.75
C GLN A 160 -24.94 -14.73 7.77
N SER A 161 -25.47 -14.01 6.78
CA SER A 161 -26.90 -13.68 6.68
C SER A 161 -27.73 -14.80 6.05
N ALA A 162 -27.08 -15.77 5.40
CA ALA A 162 -27.74 -16.89 4.71
C ALA A 162 -27.79 -18.19 5.53
N GLY A 163 -27.17 -18.24 6.72
CA GLY A 163 -27.13 -19.41 7.62
C GLY A 163 -27.78 -19.13 8.96
#